data_3d5f143c5bbc20aebae594abecb4908a
#
_entry.id   3d5f143c5bbc20aebae594abecb4908a
#
_cell.length_a   1.000
_cell.length_b   1.000
_cell.length_c   1.000
_cell.angle_alpha   90.00
_cell.angle_beta   90.00
_cell.angle_gamma   90.00
#
_symmetry.space_group_name_H-M   'P 1'
#
loop_
_entity.id
_entity.type
_entity.pdbx_description
1 polymer ?
#
loop_
_entity_poly.entity_id
_entity_poly.type
_entity_poly.pdbx_seq_one_letter_code
_entity_poly.pdbx_strand_id
1 'polypeptide(L)'
;MAVSNLLNAIFPSSARRGVKSGGLSRIRRAASREPRLGGLRRIVPVSPSDFGGNRGQCIDRYYIENFLSQHAADVRGRVLDFADDTYARRFGGNKTTRIDVLHATEGNPHATIVADLAQGAGIPSDAYDCILCTQVLLLIYDLHAAVRTLYRILKPGGVALVTAPGIQKISRGDMNLTGDYWRFTTLSTRRLFEEAFPTDHVEVQAFGNVLAAVAFLHGFAVEDLRPQDLDSYDPAFQVSIALRAVKPREASEEWN
;
A
#
# COMPACT_ATOMS: atom_id res chain seq x y z
N MET A 1 19.54 -27.63 15.59
CA MET A 1 18.57 -28.72 15.33
C MET A 1 17.08 -28.31 15.44
N ALA A 2 16.73 -27.18 16.02
CA ALA A 2 15.31 -26.78 16.24
C ALA A 2 14.60 -26.16 15.00
N VAL A 3 15.32 -25.52 14.08
CA VAL A 3 14.74 -24.81 12.94
C VAL A 3 14.31 -25.78 11.81
N SER A 4 14.97 -26.94 11.69
CA SER A 4 14.65 -27.94 10.67
C SER A 4 13.30 -28.64 10.91
N ASN A 5 12.86 -28.75 12.16
CA ASN A 5 11.60 -29.43 12.52
C ASN A 5 10.37 -28.54 12.33
N LEU A 6 10.53 -27.21 12.43
CA LEU A 6 9.40 -26.27 12.23
C LEU A 6 8.98 -26.21 10.72
N LEU A 7 9.93 -26.28 9.82
CA LEU A 7 9.66 -26.25 8.36
C LEU A 7 8.95 -27.52 7.87
N ASN A 8 9.13 -28.66 8.54
CA ASN A 8 8.47 -29.91 8.16
C ASN A 8 7.00 -29.99 8.63
N ALA A 9 6.60 -29.20 9.62
CA ALA A 9 5.23 -29.15 10.12
C ALA A 9 4.32 -28.26 9.27
N ILE A 10 4.90 -27.30 8.54
CA ILE A 10 4.13 -26.29 7.75
C ILE A 10 3.91 -26.72 6.31
N PHE A 11 4.78 -27.59 5.75
CA PHE A 11 4.66 -28.07 4.36
C PHE A 11 4.63 -29.59 4.29
N PRO A 12 3.45 -30.20 4.03
CA PRO A 12 3.35 -31.66 3.85
C PRO A 12 4.15 -32.14 2.64
N SER A 13 4.77 -33.30 2.77
CA SER A 13 5.72 -33.92 1.83
C SER A 13 5.19 -34.16 0.40
N SER A 14 3.89 -33.97 0.13
CA SER A 14 3.28 -34.12 -1.19
C SER A 14 3.64 -32.99 -2.18
N ALA A 15 4.12 -31.86 -1.72
CA ALA A 15 4.50 -30.72 -2.58
C ALA A 15 5.90 -30.83 -3.22
N ARG A 16 6.66 -31.88 -2.91
CA ARG A 16 8.06 -32.03 -3.38
C ARG A 16 8.24 -32.83 -4.68
N ARG A 17 7.19 -33.32 -5.32
CA ARG A 17 7.31 -34.03 -6.58
C ARG A 17 7.14 -33.12 -7.78
N GLY A 18 8.27 -32.65 -8.35
CA GLY A 18 8.23 -31.97 -9.65
C GLY A 18 9.34 -31.04 -10.04
N VAL A 19 10.37 -30.80 -9.21
CA VAL A 19 11.50 -29.99 -9.65
C VAL A 19 12.57 -30.89 -10.25
N LYS A 20 12.58 -31.02 -11.59
CA LYS A 20 13.64 -31.72 -12.33
C LYS A 20 14.96 -30.99 -12.10
N SER A 21 15.99 -31.73 -11.65
CA SER A 21 17.33 -31.26 -11.30
C SER A 21 18.11 -30.51 -12.41
N GLY A 22 17.60 -30.46 -13.63
CA GLY A 22 18.21 -29.79 -14.78
C GLY A 22 18.15 -28.24 -14.74
N GLY A 23 17.18 -27.64 -14.00
CA GLY A 23 17.03 -26.20 -13.92
C GLY A 23 18.00 -25.52 -12.97
N LEU A 24 18.36 -26.17 -11.86
CA LEU A 24 19.25 -25.63 -10.83
C LEU A 24 20.71 -25.52 -11.29
N SER A 25 21.15 -26.37 -12.25
CA SER A 25 22.52 -26.31 -12.78
C SER A 25 22.74 -25.11 -13.72
N ARG A 26 21.71 -24.66 -14.44
CA ARG A 26 21.78 -23.45 -15.28
C ARG A 26 21.78 -22.15 -14.46
N ILE A 27 21.01 -22.09 -13.38
CA ILE A 27 20.99 -20.95 -12.46
C ILE A 27 22.33 -20.81 -11.74
N ARG A 28 22.97 -21.91 -11.32
CA ARG A 28 24.30 -21.89 -10.71
C ARG A 28 25.42 -21.41 -11.66
N ARG A 29 25.36 -21.68 -12.98
CA ARG A 29 26.34 -21.20 -13.95
C ARG A 29 26.18 -19.71 -14.28
N ALA A 30 24.99 -19.15 -14.19
CA ALA A 30 24.77 -17.71 -14.33
C ALA A 30 25.30 -16.91 -13.10
N ALA A 31 25.31 -17.51 -11.92
CA ALA A 31 25.78 -16.90 -10.68
C ALA A 31 27.31 -16.85 -10.53
N SER A 32 28.07 -17.41 -11.46
CA SER A 32 29.57 -17.47 -11.38
C SER A 32 30.28 -16.22 -11.93
N ARG A 33 29.56 -15.23 -12.47
CA ARG A 33 30.14 -13.93 -12.76
C ARG A 33 30.01 -13.06 -11.51
N GLU A 34 31.12 -12.56 -10.99
CA GLU A 34 31.10 -11.58 -9.91
C GLU A 34 30.17 -10.44 -10.27
N PRO A 35 29.18 -10.13 -9.41
CA PRO A 35 28.24 -9.08 -9.71
C PRO A 35 28.96 -7.73 -9.79
N ARG A 36 28.83 -7.03 -10.91
CA ARG A 36 29.37 -5.68 -11.06
C ARG A 36 28.48 -4.71 -10.31
N LEU A 37 28.74 -4.51 -9.04
CA LEU A 37 27.91 -3.67 -8.18
C LEU A 37 28.01 -2.17 -8.51
N GLY A 38 29.08 -1.71 -9.18
CA GLY A 38 29.22 -0.32 -9.64
C GLY A 38 28.73 0.71 -8.62
N GLY A 39 27.78 1.54 -9.02
CA GLY A 39 27.13 2.53 -8.16
C GLY A 39 26.29 1.96 -7.01
N LEU A 40 25.92 0.68 -7.04
CA LEU A 40 25.19 0.02 -5.94
C LEU A 40 26.06 -0.24 -4.70
N ARG A 41 27.39 -0.11 -4.79
CA ARG A 41 28.29 -0.21 -3.63
C ARG A 41 28.20 0.97 -2.66
N ARG A 42 27.27 1.88 -2.86
CA ARG A 42 27.04 2.97 -1.93
C ARG A 42 26.39 2.44 -0.65
N ILE A 43 27.01 2.76 0.49
CA ILE A 43 26.45 2.48 1.82
C ILE A 43 25.57 3.62 2.34
N VAL A 44 25.55 4.76 1.62
CA VAL A 44 24.72 5.92 1.94
C VAL A 44 23.78 6.19 0.76
N PRO A 45 22.48 6.37 0.99
CA PRO A 45 21.53 6.73 -0.06
C PRO A 45 21.91 8.05 -0.75
N VAL A 46 21.43 8.25 -1.97
CA VAL A 46 21.58 9.54 -2.69
C VAL A 46 20.66 10.62 -2.08
N SER A 47 19.55 10.20 -1.48
CA SER A 47 18.66 11.06 -0.68
C SER A 47 18.34 10.35 0.64
N PRO A 48 19.07 10.63 1.73
CA PRO A 48 18.91 9.92 2.99
C PRO A 48 17.69 10.35 3.79
N SER A 49 17.21 11.59 3.65
CA SER A 49 16.18 12.19 4.51
C SER A 49 14.75 11.99 3.99
N ASP A 50 14.57 12.02 2.69
CA ASP A 50 13.26 12.00 2.08
C ASP A 50 13.19 11.00 0.92
N PHE A 51 12.54 10.13 0.74
CA PHE A 51 12.36 9.09 -0.29
C PHE A 51 12.65 9.52 -1.75
N GLY A 52 13.52 10.50 -1.97
CA GLY A 52 13.87 11.09 -3.26
C GLY A 52 13.14 12.41 -3.57
N GLY A 53 12.28 12.91 -2.67
CA GLY A 53 11.46 14.09 -2.88
C GLY A 53 12.24 15.39 -3.15
N ASN A 54 13.47 15.48 -2.66
CA ASN A 54 14.37 16.61 -2.97
C ASN A 54 14.99 16.54 -4.39
N ARG A 55 14.76 15.47 -5.13
CA ARG A 55 15.26 15.23 -6.50
C ARG A 55 14.16 15.30 -7.56
N GLY A 56 12.92 15.06 -7.16
CA GLY A 56 11.75 15.01 -8.02
C GLY A 56 10.59 14.29 -7.36
N GLN A 57 9.77 13.60 -8.13
CA GLN A 57 8.67 12.81 -7.58
C GLN A 57 9.19 11.51 -6.95
N CYS A 58 8.74 11.21 -5.72
CA CYS A 58 9.04 9.93 -5.08
C CYS A 58 8.47 8.76 -5.88
N ILE A 59 9.20 7.65 -5.96
CA ILE A 59 8.79 6.47 -6.75
C ILE A 59 7.47 5.86 -6.24
N ASP A 60 7.23 5.83 -4.94
CA ASP A 60 5.97 5.37 -4.37
C ASP A 60 4.79 6.26 -4.80
N ARG A 61 4.99 7.58 -4.89
CA ARG A 61 3.97 8.52 -5.34
C ARG A 61 3.57 8.27 -6.80
N TYR A 62 4.51 7.92 -7.66
CA TYR A 62 4.21 7.49 -9.02
C TYR A 62 3.20 6.32 -9.05
N TYR A 63 3.44 5.29 -8.24
CA TYR A 63 2.55 4.13 -8.18
C TYR A 63 1.20 4.44 -7.53
N ILE A 64 1.19 5.26 -6.47
CA ILE A 64 -0.04 5.73 -5.82
C ILE A 64 -0.91 6.51 -6.82
N GLU A 65 -0.31 7.45 -7.54
CA GLU A 65 -1.03 8.29 -8.49
C GLU A 65 -1.55 7.50 -9.69
N ASN A 66 -0.79 6.53 -10.18
CA ASN A 66 -1.25 5.61 -11.22
C ASN A 66 -2.46 4.79 -10.76
N PHE A 67 -2.42 4.25 -9.54
CA PHE A 67 -3.55 3.52 -8.96
C PHE A 67 -4.79 4.42 -8.80
N LEU A 68 -4.63 5.60 -8.21
CA LEU A 68 -5.74 6.53 -8.02
C LEU A 68 -6.32 7.04 -9.36
N SER A 69 -5.48 7.21 -10.37
CA SER A 69 -5.92 7.56 -11.73
C SER A 69 -6.80 6.47 -12.35
N GLN A 70 -6.42 5.19 -12.19
CA GLN A 70 -7.21 4.04 -12.66
C GLN A 70 -8.59 3.98 -12.00
N HIS A 71 -8.68 4.40 -10.73
CA HIS A 71 -9.91 4.37 -9.92
C HIS A 71 -10.53 5.75 -9.68
N ALA A 72 -10.18 6.75 -10.49
CA ALA A 72 -10.68 8.13 -10.33
C ALA A 72 -12.21 8.25 -10.43
N ALA A 73 -12.90 7.26 -11.03
CA ALA A 73 -14.37 7.21 -11.05
C ALA A 73 -14.99 6.94 -9.67
N ASP A 74 -14.26 6.26 -8.77
CA ASP A 74 -14.71 5.98 -7.41
C ASP A 74 -14.55 7.21 -6.49
N VAL A 75 -13.66 8.15 -6.83
CA VAL A 75 -13.43 9.37 -6.04
C VAL A 75 -14.55 10.38 -6.28
N ARG A 76 -15.63 10.26 -5.51
CA ARG A 76 -16.86 11.05 -5.69
C ARG A 76 -17.66 11.18 -4.39
N GLY A 77 -18.65 12.07 -4.39
CA GLY A 77 -19.53 12.28 -3.25
C GLY A 77 -18.76 12.87 -2.05
N ARG A 78 -19.04 12.37 -0.86
CA ARG A 78 -18.29 12.72 0.35
C ARG A 78 -17.06 11.85 0.45
N VAL A 79 -15.88 12.46 0.39
CA VAL A 79 -14.59 11.78 0.38
C VAL A 79 -13.86 12.03 1.71
N LEU A 80 -13.25 11.00 2.26
CA LEU A 80 -12.28 11.11 3.35
C LEU A 80 -10.87 10.95 2.77
N ASP A 81 -10.00 11.92 3.04
CA ASP A 81 -8.56 11.85 2.76
C ASP A 81 -7.77 11.94 4.07
N PHE A 82 -6.47 11.71 4.02
CA PHE A 82 -5.61 11.74 5.21
C PHE A 82 -4.50 12.77 5.02
N ALA A 83 -4.13 13.46 6.10
CA ALA A 83 -3.13 14.51 6.15
C ALA A 83 -3.49 15.78 5.38
N ASP A 84 -3.89 15.69 4.12
CA ASP A 84 -4.36 16.81 3.28
C ASP A 84 -5.42 16.31 2.28
N ASP A 85 -5.96 17.24 1.45
CA ASP A 85 -7.02 16.96 0.47
C ASP A 85 -6.52 16.90 -0.99
N THR A 86 -5.21 16.81 -1.18
CA THR A 86 -4.56 16.91 -2.50
C THR A 86 -5.07 15.84 -3.47
N TYR A 87 -5.11 14.60 -3.03
CA TYR A 87 -5.57 13.50 -3.89
C TYR A 87 -7.08 13.53 -4.11
N ALA A 88 -7.85 13.83 -3.08
CA ALA A 88 -9.31 13.96 -3.22
C ALA A 88 -9.69 15.05 -4.23
N ARG A 89 -9.01 16.21 -4.19
CA ARG A 89 -9.22 17.29 -5.18
C ARG A 89 -8.76 16.89 -6.58
N ARG A 90 -7.56 16.31 -6.68
CA ARG A 90 -6.95 15.98 -7.98
C ARG A 90 -7.73 14.92 -8.74
N PHE A 91 -8.13 13.84 -8.08
CA PHE A 91 -8.78 12.70 -8.74
C PHE A 91 -10.31 12.76 -8.71
N GLY A 92 -10.89 13.43 -7.72
CA GLY A 92 -12.33 13.61 -7.61
C GLY A 92 -12.84 14.80 -8.41
N GLY A 93 -12.15 15.94 -8.36
CA GLY A 93 -12.55 17.17 -9.05
C GLY A 93 -13.99 17.58 -8.70
N ASN A 94 -14.79 17.86 -9.72
CA ASN A 94 -16.20 18.25 -9.58
C ASN A 94 -17.15 17.10 -9.19
N LYS A 95 -16.68 15.87 -9.10
CA LYS A 95 -17.46 14.71 -8.62
C LYS A 95 -17.54 14.65 -7.09
N THR A 96 -16.68 15.38 -6.37
CA THR A 96 -16.71 15.46 -4.91
C THR A 96 -17.71 16.52 -4.45
N THR A 97 -18.55 16.16 -3.51
CA THR A 97 -19.51 17.10 -2.89
C THR A 97 -18.97 17.67 -1.57
N ARG A 98 -18.16 16.90 -0.88
CA ARG A 98 -17.47 17.27 0.36
C ARG A 98 -16.19 16.47 0.52
N ILE A 99 -15.15 17.12 1.00
CA ILE A 99 -13.88 16.47 1.37
C ILE A 99 -13.69 16.72 2.86
N ASP A 100 -13.52 15.64 3.62
CA ASP A 100 -13.06 15.67 4.99
C ASP A 100 -11.61 15.17 5.02
N VAL A 101 -10.78 15.75 5.90
CA VAL A 101 -9.39 15.35 6.11
C VAL A 101 -9.24 14.85 7.53
N LEU A 102 -8.83 13.60 7.68
CA LEU A 102 -8.58 12.99 8.98
C LEU A 102 -7.09 13.07 9.34
N HIS A 103 -6.83 13.50 10.57
CA HIS A 103 -5.49 13.48 11.15
C HIS A 103 -5.56 12.90 12.58
N ALA A 104 -4.53 12.14 12.98
CA ALA A 104 -4.52 11.46 14.27
C ALA A 104 -4.36 12.42 15.46
N THR A 105 -3.71 13.57 15.25
CA THR A 105 -3.39 14.56 16.29
C THR A 105 -3.79 15.95 15.84
N GLU A 106 -3.97 16.84 16.82
CA GLU A 106 -4.19 18.26 16.56
C GLU A 106 -2.96 18.93 15.93
N GLY A 107 -3.17 20.12 15.35
CA GLY A 107 -2.10 20.96 14.78
C GLY A 107 -1.94 20.89 13.27
N ASN A 108 -2.63 19.96 12.57
CA ASN A 108 -2.68 19.97 11.12
C ASN A 108 -3.76 20.97 10.62
N PRO A 109 -3.38 22.06 9.90
CA PRO A 109 -4.32 23.07 9.44
C PRO A 109 -5.33 22.57 8.38
N HIS A 110 -5.06 21.44 7.75
CA HIS A 110 -5.96 20.82 6.77
C HIS A 110 -6.97 19.88 7.42
N ALA A 111 -6.75 19.45 8.67
CA ALA A 111 -7.62 18.47 9.34
C ALA A 111 -9.01 19.07 9.60
N THR A 112 -10.03 18.37 9.13
CA THR A 112 -11.45 18.63 9.47
C THR A 112 -11.95 17.68 10.55
N ILE A 113 -11.24 16.57 10.77
CA ILE A 113 -11.50 15.57 11.79
C ILE A 113 -10.17 15.20 12.44
N VAL A 114 -10.12 15.30 13.77
CA VAL A 114 -8.99 14.80 14.57
C VAL A 114 -9.47 13.55 15.30
N ALA A 115 -8.97 12.39 14.89
CA ALA A 115 -9.35 11.11 15.49
C ALA A 115 -8.33 10.01 15.17
N ASP A 116 -8.20 9.05 16.08
CA ASP A 116 -7.45 7.81 15.84
C ASP A 116 -8.31 6.83 15.03
N LEU A 117 -7.82 6.45 13.87
CA LEU A 117 -8.52 5.52 12.98
C LEU A 117 -8.72 4.13 13.62
N ALA A 118 -7.79 3.67 14.47
CA ALA A 118 -7.92 2.39 15.16
C ALA A 118 -9.02 2.44 16.24
N GLN A 119 -9.20 3.55 16.92
CA GLN A 119 -10.28 3.72 17.90
C GLN A 119 -11.63 4.04 17.22
N GLY A 120 -11.60 4.75 16.11
CA GLY A 120 -12.77 5.11 15.33
C GLY A 120 -13.75 6.08 16.01
N ALA A 121 -13.42 6.56 17.22
CA ALA A 121 -14.26 7.50 17.96
C ALA A 121 -14.31 8.87 17.25
N GLY A 122 -15.50 9.48 17.19
CA GLY A 122 -15.69 10.78 16.52
C GLY A 122 -15.78 10.72 14.98
N ILE A 123 -15.57 9.54 14.36
CA ILE A 123 -15.76 9.37 12.92
C ILE A 123 -17.14 8.75 12.66
N PRO A 124 -18.04 9.44 11.94
CA PRO A 124 -19.41 8.94 11.73
C PRO A 124 -19.44 7.68 10.88
N SER A 125 -20.35 6.74 11.20
CA SER A 125 -20.62 5.54 10.41
C SER A 125 -21.38 5.90 9.15
N ASP A 126 -21.23 5.07 8.09
CA ASP A 126 -21.96 5.18 6.81
C ASP A 126 -21.96 6.60 6.21
N ALA A 127 -20.82 7.26 6.32
CA ALA A 127 -20.71 8.68 5.99
C ALA A 127 -20.01 8.96 4.65
N TYR A 128 -19.12 8.08 4.20
CA TYR A 128 -18.23 8.34 3.08
C TYR A 128 -18.58 7.50 1.86
N ASP A 129 -18.63 8.16 0.70
CA ASP A 129 -18.76 7.50 -0.60
C ASP A 129 -17.41 6.95 -1.07
N CYS A 130 -16.30 7.62 -0.70
CA CYS A 130 -14.95 7.17 -0.98
C CYS A 130 -14.00 7.50 0.18
N ILE A 131 -13.01 6.64 0.41
CA ILE A 131 -11.91 6.87 1.35
C ILE A 131 -10.59 6.68 0.61
N LEU A 132 -9.68 7.66 0.68
CA LEU A 132 -8.34 7.63 0.13
C LEU A 132 -7.32 7.39 1.24
N CYS A 133 -7.07 6.13 1.61
CA CYS A 133 -6.15 5.75 2.69
C CYS A 133 -4.75 5.44 2.12
N THR A 134 -4.00 6.48 1.72
CA THR A 134 -2.71 6.33 1.05
C THR A 134 -1.55 6.43 2.03
N GLN A 135 -0.75 5.36 2.17
CA GLN A 135 0.41 5.30 3.06
C GLN A 135 0.09 5.64 4.53
N VAL A 136 -1.08 5.21 5.02
CA VAL A 136 -1.54 5.46 6.40
C VAL A 136 -1.39 4.22 7.28
N LEU A 137 -1.77 3.05 6.77
CA LEU A 137 -1.84 1.82 7.58
C LEU A 137 -0.49 1.42 8.19
N LEU A 138 0.64 1.78 7.57
CA LEU A 138 1.97 1.50 8.15
C LEU A 138 2.19 2.23 9.47
N LEU A 139 1.47 3.31 9.73
CA LEU A 139 1.60 4.18 10.91
C LEU A 139 0.67 3.73 12.06
N ILE A 140 -0.18 2.73 11.84
CA ILE A 140 -1.18 2.28 12.82
C ILE A 140 -0.82 0.87 13.29
N TYR A 141 -0.62 0.69 14.61
CA TYR A 141 -0.23 -0.62 15.14
C TYR A 141 -1.38 -1.64 15.09
N ASP A 142 -2.61 -1.26 15.49
CA ASP A 142 -3.80 -2.12 15.40
C ASP A 142 -4.46 -2.00 14.02
N LEU A 143 -3.94 -2.76 13.07
CA LEU A 143 -4.44 -2.79 11.69
C LEU A 143 -5.87 -3.32 11.60
N HIS A 144 -6.22 -4.31 12.43
CA HIS A 144 -7.54 -4.93 12.41
C HIS A 144 -8.63 -3.95 12.84
N ALA A 145 -8.36 -3.16 13.89
CA ALA A 145 -9.26 -2.11 14.32
C ALA A 145 -9.40 -1.00 13.27
N ALA A 146 -8.29 -0.58 12.65
CA ALA A 146 -8.32 0.43 11.59
C ALA A 146 -9.16 -0.02 10.38
N VAL A 147 -9.00 -1.28 9.91
CA VAL A 147 -9.76 -1.80 8.78
C VAL A 147 -11.26 -1.94 9.11
N ARG A 148 -11.60 -2.39 10.33
CA ARG A 148 -13.01 -2.38 10.78
C ARG A 148 -13.60 -0.97 10.80
N THR A 149 -12.81 0.03 11.19
CA THR A 149 -13.26 1.42 11.15
C THR A 149 -13.47 1.90 9.71
N LEU A 150 -12.53 1.61 8.79
CA LEU A 150 -12.70 1.94 7.37
C LEU A 150 -14.00 1.35 6.80
N TYR A 151 -14.29 0.08 7.11
CA TYR A 151 -15.54 -0.55 6.71
C TYR A 151 -16.78 0.15 7.30
N ARG A 152 -16.76 0.42 8.61
CA ARG A 152 -17.87 1.03 9.33
C ARG A 152 -18.24 2.41 8.79
N ILE A 153 -17.24 3.24 8.49
CA ILE A 153 -17.45 4.64 8.07
C ILE A 153 -17.80 4.78 6.59
N LEU A 154 -17.56 3.76 5.77
CA LEU A 154 -18.06 3.72 4.38
C LEU A 154 -19.57 3.55 4.36
N LYS A 155 -20.25 4.26 3.45
CA LYS A 155 -21.63 3.99 3.09
C LYS A 155 -21.76 2.63 2.41
N PRO A 156 -22.94 1.99 2.45
CA PRO A 156 -23.25 0.89 1.53
C PRO A 156 -22.99 1.31 0.08
N GLY A 157 -22.18 0.53 -0.65
CA GLY A 157 -21.69 0.84 -1.99
C GLY A 157 -20.49 1.81 -2.04
N GLY A 158 -19.99 2.26 -0.89
CA GLY A 158 -18.81 3.10 -0.79
C GLY A 158 -17.52 2.32 -1.02
N VAL A 159 -16.44 3.03 -1.41
CA VAL A 159 -15.17 2.45 -1.84
C VAL A 159 -14.02 2.95 -0.99
N ALA A 160 -13.16 2.05 -0.52
CA ALA A 160 -11.85 2.38 0.03
C ALA A 160 -10.77 2.15 -1.03
N LEU A 161 -9.99 3.19 -1.35
CA LEU A 161 -8.78 3.13 -2.15
C LEU A 161 -7.59 3.26 -1.20
N VAL A 162 -6.84 2.18 -1.07
CA VAL A 162 -5.79 2.06 -0.06
C VAL A 162 -4.46 1.79 -0.72
N THR A 163 -3.39 2.45 -0.26
CA THR A 163 -2.04 2.07 -0.62
C THR A 163 -1.17 1.87 0.62
N ALA A 164 -0.28 0.90 0.54
CA ALA A 164 0.60 0.52 1.63
C ALA A 164 2.00 0.17 1.09
N PRO A 165 3.07 0.35 1.90
CA PRO A 165 4.41 0.06 1.46
C PRO A 165 4.70 -1.45 1.46
N GLY A 166 5.30 -1.93 0.39
CA GLY A 166 5.94 -3.23 0.35
C GLY A 166 7.43 -3.11 0.65
N ILE A 167 8.25 -2.91 -0.37
CA ILE A 167 9.70 -2.71 -0.22
C ILE A 167 9.98 -1.21 -0.03
N GLN A 168 10.27 -0.82 1.21
CA GLN A 168 10.51 0.58 1.58
C GLN A 168 11.44 0.67 2.78
N LYS A 169 12.29 1.71 2.82
CA LYS A 169 13.03 2.06 4.05
C LYS A 169 12.08 2.60 5.12
N ILE A 170 12.53 2.65 6.38
CA ILE A 170 11.76 3.31 7.43
C ILE A 170 11.74 4.84 7.24
N SER A 171 10.62 5.46 7.60
CA SER A 171 10.52 6.92 7.72
C SER A 171 10.94 7.34 9.13
N ARG A 172 12.08 8.03 9.25
CA ARG A 172 12.55 8.51 10.55
C ARG A 172 11.64 9.57 11.15
N GLY A 173 11.00 10.38 10.29
CA GLY A 173 10.03 11.39 10.72
C GLY A 173 8.82 10.73 11.38
N ASP A 174 8.19 9.83 10.66
CA ASP A 174 7.00 9.11 11.13
C ASP A 174 7.31 8.24 12.35
N MET A 175 8.48 7.56 12.35
CA MET A 175 8.93 6.73 13.47
C MET A 175 8.96 7.50 14.80
N ASN A 176 9.32 8.79 14.76
CA ASN A 176 9.41 9.63 15.94
C ASN A 176 8.06 10.26 16.34
N LEU A 177 7.10 10.36 15.43
CA LEU A 177 5.81 11.03 15.65
C LEU A 177 4.69 10.05 15.98
N THR A 178 4.50 9.04 15.11
CA THR A 178 3.37 8.12 15.17
C THR A 178 3.79 6.65 15.22
N GLY A 179 5.01 6.35 14.82
CA GLY A 179 5.53 5.01 14.56
C GLY A 179 5.55 4.71 13.06
N ASP A 180 6.33 3.71 12.68
CA ASP A 180 6.41 3.15 11.32
C ASP A 180 6.53 1.63 11.50
N TYR A 181 5.39 0.93 11.57
CA TYR A 181 5.30 -0.43 12.09
C TYR A 181 5.37 -1.50 11.00
N TRP A 182 4.78 -1.24 9.80
CA TRP A 182 4.42 -2.32 8.90
C TRP A 182 4.99 -2.16 7.49
N ARG A 183 5.33 -3.30 6.90
CA ARG A 183 5.52 -3.49 5.46
C ARG A 183 4.62 -4.62 5.01
N PHE A 184 4.03 -4.48 3.84
CA PHE A 184 2.95 -5.33 3.39
C PHE A 184 3.34 -6.17 2.17
N THR A 185 2.56 -7.20 1.93
CA THR A 185 2.51 -7.96 0.69
C THR A 185 1.07 -7.97 0.17
N THR A 186 0.87 -8.29 -1.11
CA THR A 186 -0.49 -8.47 -1.64
C THR A 186 -1.30 -9.48 -0.82
N LEU A 187 -0.66 -10.55 -0.32
CA LEU A 187 -1.33 -11.57 0.48
C LEU A 187 -1.74 -11.06 1.86
N SER A 188 -0.83 -10.38 2.59
CA SER A 188 -1.15 -9.85 3.93
C SER A 188 -2.23 -8.78 3.86
N THR A 189 -2.16 -7.88 2.85
CA THR A 189 -3.17 -6.83 2.64
C THR A 189 -4.54 -7.43 2.31
N ARG A 190 -4.61 -8.42 1.41
CA ARG A 190 -5.84 -9.12 1.08
C ARG A 190 -6.48 -9.74 2.32
N ARG A 191 -5.72 -10.56 3.06
CA ARG A 191 -6.20 -11.25 4.27
C ARG A 191 -6.72 -10.28 5.31
N LEU A 192 -6.00 -9.18 5.55
CA LEU A 192 -6.39 -8.15 6.50
C LEU A 192 -7.74 -7.50 6.13
N PHE A 193 -7.96 -7.20 4.85
CA PHE A 193 -9.22 -6.57 4.42
C PHE A 193 -10.38 -7.55 4.32
N GLU A 194 -10.13 -8.82 3.97
CA GLU A 194 -11.14 -9.88 3.93
C GLU A 194 -11.74 -10.21 5.31
N GLU A 195 -11.16 -9.73 6.41
CA GLU A 195 -11.75 -9.84 7.74
C GLU A 195 -12.96 -8.89 7.95
N ALA A 196 -13.07 -7.83 7.17
CA ALA A 196 -14.16 -6.86 7.28
C ALA A 196 -14.98 -6.73 6.00
N PHE A 197 -14.37 -6.93 4.83
CA PHE A 197 -15.01 -6.85 3.53
C PHE A 197 -15.22 -8.24 2.95
N PRO A 198 -16.31 -8.50 2.20
CA PRO A 198 -16.45 -9.76 1.46
C PRO A 198 -15.30 -9.96 0.47
N THR A 199 -14.84 -11.20 0.31
CA THR A 199 -13.65 -11.55 -0.49
C THR A 199 -13.77 -11.10 -1.96
N ASP A 200 -14.95 -11.21 -2.56
CA ASP A 200 -15.25 -10.80 -3.94
C ASP A 200 -15.32 -9.27 -4.11
N HIS A 201 -15.31 -8.52 -3.01
CA HIS A 201 -15.29 -7.05 -2.98
C HIS A 201 -13.90 -6.47 -2.72
N VAL A 202 -12.85 -7.30 -2.64
CA VAL A 202 -11.47 -6.90 -2.34
C VAL A 202 -10.56 -7.20 -3.53
N GLU A 203 -10.11 -6.16 -4.21
CA GLU A 203 -9.15 -6.21 -5.31
C GLU A 203 -7.79 -5.73 -4.82
N VAL A 204 -6.73 -6.53 -4.98
CA VAL A 204 -5.38 -6.16 -4.56
C VAL A 204 -4.42 -6.31 -5.72
N GLN A 205 -3.60 -5.28 -5.94
CA GLN A 205 -2.51 -5.26 -6.90
C GLN A 205 -1.23 -4.74 -6.26
N ALA A 206 -0.10 -4.96 -6.92
CA ALA A 206 1.17 -4.40 -6.50
C ALA A 206 1.91 -3.82 -7.69
N PHE A 207 2.83 -2.90 -7.41
CA PHE A 207 3.68 -2.25 -8.37
C PHE A 207 5.15 -2.44 -8.01
N GLY A 208 6.00 -2.42 -9.01
CA GLY A 208 7.44 -2.40 -8.87
C GLY A 208 8.16 -3.60 -9.45
N ASN A 209 9.47 -3.50 -9.43
CA ASN A 209 10.44 -4.50 -9.86
C ASN A 209 11.74 -4.27 -9.10
N VAL A 210 12.75 -5.10 -9.33
CA VAL A 210 14.03 -5.00 -8.61
C VAL A 210 14.73 -3.64 -8.80
N LEU A 211 14.67 -3.06 -10.01
CA LEU A 211 15.30 -1.77 -10.27
C LEU A 211 14.60 -0.64 -9.53
N ALA A 212 13.28 -0.58 -9.62
CA ALA A 212 12.46 0.40 -8.90
C ALA A 212 12.64 0.27 -7.37
N ALA A 213 12.69 -0.96 -6.83
CA ALA A 213 12.93 -1.21 -5.42
C ALA A 213 14.30 -0.68 -4.95
N VAL A 214 15.37 -1.01 -5.69
CA VAL A 214 16.72 -0.53 -5.36
C VAL A 214 16.82 0.99 -5.49
N ALA A 215 16.28 1.57 -6.55
CA ALA A 215 16.25 3.01 -6.76
C ALA A 215 15.52 3.73 -5.62
N PHE A 216 14.35 3.23 -5.23
CA PHE A 216 13.56 3.79 -4.13
C PHE A 216 14.29 3.72 -2.78
N LEU A 217 14.92 2.58 -2.46
CA LEU A 217 15.73 2.43 -1.24
C LEU A 217 16.94 3.38 -1.22
N HIS A 218 17.51 3.70 -2.37
CA HIS A 218 18.58 4.66 -2.50
C HIS A 218 18.11 6.13 -2.50
N GLY A 219 16.80 6.39 -2.60
CA GLY A 219 16.24 7.74 -2.66
C GLY A 219 16.43 8.41 -4.02
N PHE A 220 16.34 7.64 -5.12
CA PHE A 220 16.16 8.16 -6.46
C PHE A 220 14.72 8.65 -6.65
N ALA A 221 14.54 9.61 -7.54
CA ALA A 221 13.24 10.12 -7.96
C ALA A 221 12.77 9.45 -9.27
N VAL A 222 11.52 9.67 -9.64
CA VAL A 222 10.94 9.21 -10.91
C VAL A 222 11.76 9.72 -12.10
N GLU A 223 12.22 10.97 -12.05
CA GLU A 223 13.00 11.64 -13.10
C GLU A 223 14.39 11.06 -13.31
N ASP A 224 14.88 10.28 -12.35
CA ASP A 224 16.16 9.54 -12.47
C ASP A 224 16.03 8.22 -13.25
N LEU A 225 14.79 7.79 -13.55
CA LEU A 225 14.45 6.51 -14.20
C LEU A 225 13.70 6.74 -15.51
N ARG A 226 13.73 5.75 -16.39
CA ARG A 226 12.89 5.77 -17.60
C ARG A 226 11.48 5.27 -17.27
N PRO A 227 10.43 5.71 -17.95
CA PRO A 227 9.06 5.23 -17.70
C PRO A 227 8.95 3.69 -17.71
N GLN A 228 9.58 3.01 -18.67
CA GLN A 228 9.56 1.54 -18.74
C GLN A 228 10.24 0.84 -17.55
N ASP A 229 11.15 1.52 -16.86
CA ASP A 229 11.81 1.00 -15.66
C ASP A 229 10.84 1.00 -14.46
N LEU A 230 9.88 1.92 -14.46
CA LEU A 230 8.82 2.02 -13.44
C LEU A 230 7.60 1.15 -13.77
N ASP A 231 7.21 1.09 -15.05
CA ASP A 231 6.00 0.39 -15.49
C ASP A 231 6.16 -1.12 -15.55
N SER A 232 7.41 -1.62 -15.61
CA SER A 232 7.67 -3.05 -15.57
C SER A 232 7.35 -3.63 -14.19
N TYR A 233 6.58 -4.72 -14.14
CA TYR A 233 6.18 -5.36 -12.91
C TYR A 233 6.83 -6.73 -12.71
N ASP A 234 7.37 -6.98 -11.52
CA ASP A 234 7.85 -8.29 -11.05
C ASP A 234 7.18 -8.61 -9.71
N PRO A 235 6.37 -9.69 -9.60
CA PRO A 235 5.64 -10.03 -8.38
C PRO A 235 6.53 -10.32 -7.16
N ALA A 236 7.82 -10.62 -7.38
CA ALA A 236 8.78 -10.83 -6.30
C ALA A 236 9.25 -9.52 -5.64
N PHE A 237 9.05 -8.36 -6.30
CA PHE A 237 9.55 -7.06 -5.84
C PHE A 237 8.40 -6.05 -5.72
N GLN A 238 7.52 -6.29 -4.76
CA GLN A 238 6.36 -5.45 -4.50
C GLN A 238 6.79 -4.16 -3.77
N VAL A 239 6.97 -3.07 -4.50
CA VAL A 239 7.37 -1.77 -3.93
C VAL A 239 6.19 -1.08 -3.26
N SER A 240 5.07 -0.99 -3.96
CA SER A 240 3.81 -0.45 -3.44
C SER A 240 2.68 -1.45 -3.63
N ILE A 241 1.89 -1.63 -2.59
CA ILE A 241 0.67 -2.44 -2.60
C ILE A 241 -0.51 -1.48 -2.71
N ALA A 242 -1.45 -1.79 -3.59
CA ALA A 242 -2.68 -1.03 -3.74
C ALA A 242 -3.90 -1.96 -3.61
N LEU A 243 -4.94 -1.44 -3.00
CA LEU A 243 -6.17 -2.18 -2.73
C LEU A 243 -7.38 -1.29 -2.99
N ARG A 244 -8.36 -1.88 -3.67
CA ARG A 244 -9.71 -1.36 -3.80
C ARG A 244 -10.66 -2.29 -3.05
N ALA A 245 -11.39 -1.76 -2.06
CA ALA A 245 -12.41 -2.51 -1.33
C ALA A 245 -13.74 -1.78 -1.38
N VAL A 246 -14.82 -2.52 -1.61
CA VAL A 246 -16.18 -1.99 -1.73
C VAL A 246 -17.04 -2.53 -0.60
N LYS A 247 -17.69 -1.64 0.15
CA LYS A 247 -18.73 -2.06 1.11
C LYS A 247 -19.97 -2.48 0.32
N PRO A 248 -20.54 -3.68 0.52
CA PRO A 248 -21.74 -4.12 -0.17
C PRO A 248 -22.87 -3.12 -0.02
N ARG A 249 -23.70 -3.00 -1.04
CA ARG A 249 -25.02 -2.38 -0.87
C ARG A 249 -25.89 -3.34 -0.07
N GLU A 250 -26.67 -2.84 0.86
CA GLU A 250 -27.71 -3.66 1.47
C GLU A 250 -28.57 -4.23 0.35
N ALA A 251 -28.87 -5.53 0.41
CA ALA A 251 -29.82 -6.12 -0.51
C ALA A 251 -31.14 -5.35 -0.32
N SER A 252 -31.65 -4.74 -1.38
CA SER A 252 -33.02 -4.22 -1.35
C SER A 252 -33.90 -5.41 -1.00
N GLU A 253 -34.57 -5.38 0.16
CA GLU A 253 -35.64 -6.32 0.45
C GLU A 253 -36.69 -6.11 -0.64
N GLU A 254 -36.64 -6.92 -1.69
CA GLU A 254 -37.78 -7.05 -2.60
C GLU A 254 -38.85 -7.76 -1.80
N TRP A 255 -39.76 -6.97 -1.24
CA TRP A 255 -41.02 -7.45 -0.71
C TRP A 255 -41.84 -7.97 -1.89
N ASN A 256 -41.86 -9.31 -2.03
CA ASN A 256 -42.84 -10.03 -2.85
C ASN A 256 -44.19 -10.09 -2.12
#